data_229ec695e345c798f6a8b648258996a4
#
_entry.id   229ec695e345c798f6a8b648258996a4
#
_cell.length_a   1.000
_cell.length_b   1.000
_cell.length_c   1.000
_cell.angle_alpha   90.00
_cell.angle_beta   90.00
_cell.angle_gamma   90.00
#
_symmetry.space_group_name_H-M   'P 1'
#
loop_
_entity.id
_entity.type
_entity.pdbx_description
1 polymer ?
#
loop_
_entity_poly.entity_id
_entity_poly.type
_entity_poly.pdbx_seq_one_letter_code
_entity_poly.pdbx_strand_id
1 'polypeptide(L)'
;MFNLASAPFAHNRKQTQTLMLLVILACLPGFLAQTWFFGWGTLIQTLLALVTALGCEALVLRLRGRPVKPALLDGSAALTAVLIGLSLPPLLPWWMLVIGTAFAIIIAKHLYGGLGQNLFNPAMVAYVLLLVSFPVQMTSWLPPSSIAAYDIGFGDAASVIFTGFSLDGYSMLQLKQGVDGLTMATPLDTLKTGLTQGLTASEVMTHKVFEGWGGIGWSWVNLGYLLGGLFLLQQKVINWRIPAAVLGSLLLASTLGYLATPDATATPMLHLFSGATMLGAFFIATDPVSASTTAKGRLVYGALIGLLVYLIRRFGGYPDAFAFAVLLANLCVPLIDSLTRPKVYGARRK
;
A
#
# COMPACT_ATOMS: atom_id res chain seq x y z
N MET A 1 46.14 -14.36 27.85
CA MET A 1 45.23 -14.37 26.69
C MET A 1 43.82 -14.18 27.21
N PHE A 2 43.23 -13.00 27.06
CA PHE A 2 41.84 -12.74 27.43
C PHE A 2 40.96 -13.29 26.30
N ASN A 3 40.20 -14.35 26.56
CA ASN A 3 39.13 -14.79 25.67
C ASN A 3 37.99 -13.77 25.75
N LEU A 4 37.99 -12.79 24.88
CA LEU A 4 36.82 -11.95 24.60
C LEU A 4 35.79 -12.84 23.91
N ALA A 5 34.91 -13.44 24.68
CA ALA A 5 33.69 -14.01 24.13
C ALA A 5 32.91 -12.89 23.44
N SER A 6 32.75 -12.95 22.13
CA SER A 6 31.84 -12.05 21.42
C SER A 6 30.48 -12.14 22.09
N ALA A 7 29.91 -10.99 22.45
CA ALA A 7 28.57 -10.93 23.03
C ALA A 7 27.61 -11.75 22.16
N PRO A 8 26.84 -12.68 22.74
CA PRO A 8 25.89 -13.45 21.94
C PRO A 8 24.82 -12.51 21.42
N PHE A 9 24.90 -12.19 20.13
CA PHE A 9 23.78 -11.60 19.41
C PHE A 9 22.68 -12.66 19.34
N ALA A 10 21.88 -12.74 20.39
CA ALA A 10 20.64 -13.50 20.35
C ALA A 10 19.72 -12.81 19.35
N HIS A 11 19.73 -13.25 18.10
CA HIS A 11 18.69 -12.94 17.13
C HIS A 11 17.40 -13.54 17.68
N ASN A 12 16.63 -12.71 18.37
CA ASN A 12 15.41 -13.15 19.01
C ASN A 12 14.33 -13.25 17.91
N ARG A 13 14.20 -14.43 17.28
CA ARG A 13 13.17 -14.74 16.28
C ARG A 13 11.75 -14.44 16.78
N LYS A 14 11.53 -14.54 18.09
CA LYS A 14 10.26 -14.19 18.74
C LYS A 14 9.94 -12.68 18.58
N GLN A 15 10.96 -11.81 18.59
CA GLN A 15 10.74 -10.38 18.38
C GLN A 15 10.28 -10.07 16.95
N THR A 16 10.87 -10.69 15.92
CA THR A 16 10.45 -10.48 14.53
C THR A 16 9.02 -10.94 14.31
N GLN A 17 8.67 -12.13 14.75
CA GLN A 17 7.30 -12.67 14.67
C GLN A 17 6.29 -11.75 15.36
N THR A 18 6.60 -11.30 16.56
CA THR A 18 5.73 -10.41 17.34
C THR A 18 5.52 -9.08 16.62
N LEU A 19 6.60 -8.50 16.05
CA LEU A 19 6.51 -7.26 15.29
C LEU A 19 5.63 -7.43 14.05
N MET A 20 5.82 -8.49 13.27
CA MET A 20 5.00 -8.76 12.07
C MET A 20 3.52 -8.97 12.43
N LEU A 21 3.24 -9.71 13.50
CA LEU A 21 1.87 -9.90 14.00
C LEU A 21 1.23 -8.59 14.48
N LEU A 22 1.97 -7.73 15.18
CA LEU A 22 1.47 -6.41 15.60
C LEU A 22 1.11 -5.54 14.40
N VAL A 23 1.91 -5.57 13.32
CA VAL A 23 1.60 -4.83 12.10
C VAL A 23 0.34 -5.39 11.43
N ILE A 24 0.20 -6.72 11.33
CA ILE A 24 -1.02 -7.36 10.79
C ILE A 24 -2.25 -6.97 11.62
N LEU A 25 -2.16 -7.04 12.95
CA LEU A 25 -3.25 -6.63 13.84
C LEU A 25 -3.60 -5.15 13.70
N ALA A 26 -2.60 -4.29 13.53
CA ALA A 26 -2.80 -2.87 13.30
C ALA A 26 -3.47 -2.55 11.96
N CYS A 27 -3.41 -3.45 10.96
CA CYS A 27 -4.17 -3.30 9.71
C CYS A 27 -5.66 -3.57 9.89
N LEU A 28 -6.10 -4.27 10.96
CA LEU A 28 -7.50 -4.71 11.14
C LEU A 28 -8.53 -3.58 11.06
N PRO A 29 -8.37 -2.40 11.69
CA PRO A 29 -9.39 -1.36 11.59
C PRO A 29 -9.63 -0.90 10.16
N GLY A 30 -8.56 -0.70 9.38
CA GLY A 30 -8.64 -0.35 7.97
C GLY A 30 -9.20 -1.49 7.11
N PHE A 31 -8.79 -2.73 7.38
CA PHE A 31 -9.30 -3.93 6.71
C PHE A 31 -10.81 -4.10 6.92
N LEU A 32 -11.30 -3.93 8.14
CA LEU A 32 -12.73 -4.03 8.45
C LEU A 32 -13.52 -2.91 7.75
N ALA A 33 -13.02 -1.67 7.78
CA ALA A 33 -13.62 -0.57 7.06
C ALA A 33 -13.64 -0.84 5.54
N GLN A 34 -12.54 -1.33 4.97
CA GLN A 34 -12.46 -1.64 3.54
C GLN A 34 -13.42 -2.76 3.15
N THR A 35 -13.54 -3.82 3.97
CA THR A 35 -14.50 -4.90 3.73
C THR A 35 -15.95 -4.42 3.86
N TRP A 36 -16.23 -3.52 4.80
CA TRP A 36 -17.55 -2.95 4.98
C TRP A 36 -18.02 -2.10 3.79
N PHE A 37 -17.14 -1.21 3.30
CA PHE A 37 -17.50 -0.28 2.23
C PHE A 37 -17.35 -0.87 0.82
N PHE A 38 -16.38 -1.77 0.60
CA PHE A 38 -16.04 -2.30 -0.73
C PHE A 38 -16.35 -3.80 -0.89
N GLY A 39 -16.98 -4.40 0.13
CA GLY A 39 -17.50 -5.76 0.06
C GLY A 39 -16.49 -6.86 0.38
N TRP A 40 -16.99 -8.09 0.34
CA TRP A 40 -16.30 -9.32 0.73
C TRP A 40 -15.06 -9.66 -0.12
N GLY A 41 -14.95 -9.07 -1.29
CA GLY A 41 -13.81 -9.31 -2.18
C GLY A 41 -12.47 -9.03 -1.50
N THR A 42 -12.36 -7.99 -0.66
CA THR A 42 -11.13 -7.68 0.10
C THR A 42 -10.69 -8.85 0.99
N LEU A 43 -11.64 -9.51 1.66
CA LEU A 43 -11.36 -10.69 2.49
C LEU A 43 -10.86 -11.87 1.63
N ILE A 44 -11.55 -12.15 0.52
CA ILE A 44 -11.21 -13.26 -0.39
C ILE A 44 -9.81 -13.03 -0.97
N GLN A 45 -9.51 -11.82 -1.45
CA GLN A 45 -8.20 -11.46 -1.99
C GLN A 45 -7.09 -11.60 -0.94
N THR A 46 -7.33 -11.14 0.28
CA THR A 46 -6.33 -11.26 1.37
C THR A 46 -6.06 -12.71 1.73
N LEU A 47 -7.08 -13.56 1.80
CA LEU A 47 -6.91 -15.00 2.07
C LEU A 47 -6.18 -15.70 0.92
N LEU A 48 -6.54 -15.38 -0.33
CA LEU A 48 -5.88 -15.95 -1.50
C LEU A 48 -4.40 -15.52 -1.59
N ALA A 49 -4.11 -14.25 -1.31
CA ALA A 49 -2.74 -13.75 -1.22
C ALA A 49 -1.94 -14.48 -0.14
N LEU A 50 -2.56 -14.73 1.04
CA LEU A 50 -1.93 -15.44 2.14
C LEU A 50 -1.56 -16.87 1.75
N VAL A 51 -2.49 -17.62 1.18
CA VAL A 51 -2.24 -18.99 0.71
C VAL A 51 -1.13 -19.01 -0.36
N THR A 52 -1.19 -18.11 -1.32
CA THR A 52 -0.19 -18.00 -2.39
C THR A 52 1.20 -17.64 -1.84
N ALA A 53 1.29 -16.65 -0.95
CA ALA A 53 2.56 -16.20 -0.39
C ALA A 53 3.23 -17.29 0.45
N LEU A 54 2.47 -17.95 1.34
CA LEU A 54 3.00 -19.05 2.15
C LEU A 54 3.40 -20.26 1.31
N GLY A 55 2.62 -20.59 0.26
CA GLY A 55 2.96 -21.64 -0.69
C GLY A 55 4.23 -21.35 -1.48
N CYS A 56 4.37 -20.14 -2.02
CA CYS A 56 5.58 -19.71 -2.75
C CYS A 56 6.81 -19.68 -1.84
N GLU A 57 6.67 -19.18 -0.61
CA GLU A 57 7.78 -19.17 0.36
C GLU A 57 8.22 -20.57 0.73
N ALA A 58 7.27 -21.47 1.03
CA ALA A 58 7.57 -22.86 1.32
C ALA A 58 8.28 -23.57 0.15
N LEU A 59 7.82 -23.32 -1.09
CA LEU A 59 8.42 -23.87 -2.30
C LEU A 59 9.88 -23.42 -2.46
N VAL A 60 10.13 -22.10 -2.41
CA VAL A 60 11.47 -21.56 -2.58
C VAL A 60 12.43 -22.06 -1.50
N LEU A 61 11.99 -22.12 -0.25
CA LEU A 61 12.81 -22.61 0.86
C LEU A 61 13.16 -24.09 0.70
N ARG A 62 12.19 -24.93 0.26
CA ARG A 62 12.45 -26.35 -0.06
C ARG A 62 13.49 -26.50 -1.16
N LEU A 63 13.33 -25.75 -2.26
CA LEU A 63 14.28 -25.76 -3.38
C LEU A 63 15.70 -25.32 -2.96
N ARG A 64 15.79 -24.44 -1.96
CA ARG A 64 17.07 -23.98 -1.38
C ARG A 64 17.61 -24.85 -0.25
N GLY A 65 16.94 -25.94 0.11
CA GLY A 65 17.34 -26.81 1.22
C GLY A 65 17.31 -26.11 2.60
N ARG A 66 16.53 -25.02 2.74
CA ARG A 66 16.40 -24.28 4.01
C ARG A 66 15.20 -24.76 4.82
N PRO A 67 15.24 -24.65 6.17
CA PRO A 67 14.14 -25.07 7.01
C PRO A 67 12.90 -24.19 6.78
N VAL A 68 11.80 -24.81 6.35
CA VAL A 68 10.56 -24.11 5.96
C VAL A 68 9.80 -23.57 7.17
N LYS A 69 9.57 -24.41 8.20
CA LYS A 69 8.73 -24.06 9.36
C LYS A 69 9.17 -22.79 10.11
N PRO A 70 10.46 -22.58 10.41
CA PRO A 70 10.89 -21.36 11.11
C PRO A 70 10.72 -20.08 10.30
N ALA A 71 10.83 -20.16 8.97
CA ALA A 71 10.67 -19.01 8.10
C ALA A 71 9.19 -18.64 7.89
N LEU A 72 8.31 -19.64 7.74
CA LEU A 72 6.87 -19.36 7.67
C LEU A 72 6.32 -18.76 8.97
N LEU A 73 6.90 -19.12 10.11
CA LEU A 73 6.50 -18.62 11.42
C LEU A 73 7.03 -17.21 11.72
N ASP A 74 7.93 -16.65 10.93
CA ASP A 74 8.41 -15.26 11.12
C ASP A 74 7.34 -14.21 10.77
N GLY A 75 6.30 -14.59 10.03
CA GLY A 75 5.16 -13.75 9.68
C GLY A 75 5.41 -12.77 8.53
N SER A 76 6.62 -12.73 7.96
CA SER A 76 6.97 -11.75 6.93
C SER A 76 6.24 -11.98 5.61
N ALA A 77 6.05 -13.25 5.18
CA ALA A 77 5.25 -13.57 4.00
C ALA A 77 3.76 -13.26 4.23
N ALA A 78 3.27 -13.56 5.43
CA ALA A 78 1.90 -13.24 5.81
C ALA A 78 1.63 -11.74 5.79
N LEU A 79 2.54 -10.92 6.33
CA LEU A 79 2.43 -9.47 6.26
C LEU A 79 2.46 -8.96 4.81
N THR A 80 3.38 -9.45 3.99
CA THR A 80 3.44 -9.10 2.57
C THR A 80 2.12 -9.42 1.85
N ALA A 81 1.55 -10.61 2.12
CA ALA A 81 0.27 -11.03 1.56
C ALA A 81 -0.89 -10.12 1.98
N VAL A 82 -0.98 -9.78 3.27
CA VAL A 82 -1.99 -8.85 3.80
C VAL A 82 -1.87 -7.49 3.10
N LEU A 83 -0.66 -6.92 3.01
CA LEU A 83 -0.45 -5.63 2.34
C LEU A 83 -0.82 -5.68 0.86
N ILE A 84 -0.54 -6.79 0.14
CA ILE A 84 -0.97 -6.98 -1.24
C ILE A 84 -2.49 -7.03 -1.31
N GLY A 85 -3.15 -7.89 -0.53
CA GLY A 85 -4.60 -8.05 -0.55
C GLY A 85 -5.37 -6.76 -0.25
N LEU A 86 -4.82 -5.92 0.65
CA LEU A 86 -5.39 -4.62 0.98
C LEU A 86 -5.13 -3.54 -0.08
N SER A 87 -4.11 -3.70 -0.90
CA SER A 87 -3.75 -2.72 -1.94
C SER A 87 -4.45 -2.97 -3.27
N LEU A 88 -4.95 -4.17 -3.51
CA LEU A 88 -5.55 -4.57 -4.79
C LEU A 88 -7.06 -4.31 -4.82
N PRO A 89 -7.65 -4.10 -6.02
CA PRO A 89 -9.11 -4.01 -6.18
C PRO A 89 -9.81 -5.27 -5.64
N PRO A 90 -10.94 -5.12 -4.93
CA PRO A 90 -11.61 -6.25 -4.26
C PRO A 90 -12.03 -7.40 -5.18
N LEU A 91 -12.43 -7.11 -6.41
CA LEU A 91 -12.87 -8.11 -7.39
C LEU A 91 -11.84 -8.40 -8.48
N LEU A 92 -10.56 -8.20 -8.20
CA LEU A 92 -9.49 -8.55 -9.14
C LEU A 92 -9.52 -10.06 -9.45
N PRO A 93 -9.36 -10.51 -10.71
CA PRO A 93 -9.26 -11.92 -11.03
C PRO A 93 -8.17 -12.64 -10.24
N TRP A 94 -8.49 -13.82 -9.71
CA TRP A 94 -7.62 -14.60 -8.82
C TRP A 94 -6.22 -14.86 -9.38
N TRP A 95 -6.11 -15.12 -10.67
CA TRP A 95 -4.82 -15.43 -11.29
C TRP A 95 -3.86 -14.23 -11.34
N MET A 96 -4.39 -13.02 -11.46
CA MET A 96 -3.56 -11.80 -11.39
C MET A 96 -2.96 -11.64 -9.99
N LEU A 97 -3.76 -11.81 -8.95
CA LEU A 97 -3.27 -11.79 -7.57
C LEU A 97 -2.20 -12.86 -7.34
N VAL A 98 -2.42 -14.09 -7.84
CA VAL A 98 -1.45 -15.19 -7.71
C VAL A 98 -0.13 -14.82 -8.38
N ILE A 99 -0.15 -14.29 -9.61
CA ILE A 99 1.06 -13.85 -10.32
C ILE A 99 1.78 -12.74 -9.55
N GLY A 100 1.07 -11.70 -9.11
CA GLY A 100 1.66 -10.60 -8.36
C GLY A 100 2.27 -11.04 -7.04
N THR A 101 1.54 -11.85 -6.28
CA THR A 101 2.01 -12.37 -4.98
C THR A 101 3.20 -13.33 -5.14
N ALA A 102 3.16 -14.21 -6.14
CA ALA A 102 4.29 -15.08 -6.46
C ALA A 102 5.53 -14.27 -6.84
N PHE A 103 5.38 -13.24 -7.66
CA PHE A 103 6.48 -12.34 -8.02
C PHE A 103 7.06 -11.61 -6.80
N ALA A 104 6.20 -11.11 -5.90
CA ALA A 104 6.64 -10.47 -4.65
C ALA A 104 7.51 -11.40 -3.80
N ILE A 105 7.07 -12.64 -3.60
CA ILE A 105 7.77 -13.58 -2.73
C ILE A 105 9.00 -14.18 -3.42
N ILE A 106 8.87 -14.67 -4.64
CA ILE A 106 9.96 -15.37 -5.34
C ILE A 106 11.03 -14.38 -5.77
N ILE A 107 10.64 -13.31 -6.48
CA ILE A 107 11.59 -12.39 -7.09
C ILE A 107 11.97 -11.27 -6.10
N ALA A 108 11.01 -10.46 -5.63
CA ALA A 108 11.34 -9.28 -4.85
C ALA A 108 11.90 -9.61 -3.45
N LYS A 109 11.52 -10.75 -2.85
CA LYS A 109 12.00 -11.17 -1.53
C LYS A 109 13.14 -12.18 -1.62
N HIS A 110 12.91 -13.33 -2.25
CA HIS A 110 13.85 -14.46 -2.17
C HIS A 110 15.02 -14.38 -3.15
N LEU A 111 14.87 -13.78 -4.33
CA LEU A 111 15.99 -13.68 -5.29
C LEU A 111 17.14 -12.88 -4.69
N TYR A 112 16.87 -11.86 -3.89
CA TYR A 112 17.85 -11.04 -3.19
C TYR A 112 18.42 -11.68 -1.90
N GLY A 113 17.91 -12.84 -1.47
CA GLY A 113 18.45 -13.55 -0.29
C GLY A 113 17.41 -13.89 0.78
N GLY A 114 16.23 -13.33 0.74
CA GLY A 114 15.13 -13.51 1.69
C GLY A 114 14.95 -12.32 2.62
N LEU A 115 14.35 -12.56 3.80
CA LEU A 115 14.05 -11.50 4.76
C LEU A 115 15.28 -10.65 5.12
N GLY A 116 15.14 -9.35 5.04
CA GLY A 116 16.21 -8.39 5.38
C GLY A 116 17.20 -8.09 4.25
N GLN A 117 17.06 -8.70 3.06
CA GLN A 117 17.96 -8.52 1.92
C GLN A 117 17.26 -7.83 0.72
N ASN A 118 15.97 -7.59 0.79
CA ASN A 118 15.20 -6.98 -0.30
C ASN A 118 15.51 -5.48 -0.41
N LEU A 119 15.81 -5.03 -1.63
CA LEU A 119 16.04 -3.61 -1.94
C LEU A 119 14.73 -2.81 -1.97
N PHE A 120 13.65 -3.44 -2.38
CA PHE A 120 12.33 -2.85 -2.57
C PHE A 120 11.32 -3.49 -1.62
N ASN A 121 10.27 -2.77 -1.29
CA ASN A 121 9.11 -3.35 -0.61
C ASN A 121 8.43 -4.37 -1.52
N PRO A 122 8.36 -5.67 -1.14
CA PRO A 122 7.85 -6.72 -2.03
C PRO A 122 6.38 -6.54 -2.43
N ALA A 123 5.54 -6.02 -1.52
CA ALA A 123 4.14 -5.78 -1.81
C ALA A 123 3.97 -4.70 -2.88
N MET A 124 4.78 -3.65 -2.81
CA MET A 124 4.73 -2.56 -3.81
C MET A 124 5.29 -2.99 -5.16
N VAL A 125 6.29 -3.86 -5.18
CA VAL A 125 6.80 -4.47 -6.43
C VAL A 125 5.69 -5.27 -7.12
N ALA A 126 4.93 -6.10 -6.38
CA ALA A 126 3.78 -6.82 -6.92
C ALA A 126 2.72 -5.87 -7.47
N TYR A 127 2.37 -4.84 -6.69
CA TYR A 127 1.37 -3.86 -7.09
C TYR A 127 1.75 -3.16 -8.40
N VAL A 128 2.97 -2.65 -8.50
CA VAL A 128 3.45 -1.95 -9.70
C VAL A 128 3.55 -2.89 -10.90
N LEU A 129 4.04 -4.13 -10.70
CA LEU A 129 4.03 -5.15 -11.76
C LEU A 129 2.62 -5.34 -12.34
N LEU A 130 1.63 -5.55 -11.47
CA LEU A 130 0.25 -5.76 -11.90
C LEU A 130 -0.34 -4.51 -12.54
N LEU A 131 -0.07 -3.33 -11.99
CA LEU A 131 -0.59 -2.07 -12.52
C LEU A 131 -0.05 -1.75 -13.92
N VAL A 132 1.21 -2.06 -14.18
CA VAL A 132 1.82 -1.87 -15.50
C VAL A 132 1.35 -2.92 -16.49
N SER A 133 1.20 -4.18 -16.04
CA SER A 133 0.80 -5.30 -16.91
C SER A 133 -0.71 -5.33 -17.19
N PHE A 134 -1.54 -4.94 -16.22
CA PHE A 134 -3.00 -5.04 -16.26
C PHE A 134 -3.67 -3.75 -15.74
N PRO A 135 -3.43 -2.59 -16.39
CA PRO A 135 -3.89 -1.29 -15.87
C PRO A 135 -5.41 -1.21 -15.73
N VAL A 136 -6.18 -1.78 -16.67
CA VAL A 136 -7.65 -1.72 -16.66
C VAL A 136 -8.21 -2.43 -15.43
N GLN A 137 -7.73 -3.61 -15.12
CA GLN A 137 -8.21 -4.40 -13.98
C GLN A 137 -7.75 -3.79 -12.65
N MET A 138 -6.54 -3.26 -12.61
CA MET A 138 -5.97 -2.65 -11.41
C MET A 138 -6.60 -1.30 -11.04
N THR A 139 -7.20 -0.60 -11.98
CA THR A 139 -7.96 0.64 -11.74
C THR A 139 -9.47 0.39 -11.59
N SER A 140 -9.93 -0.84 -11.78
CA SER A 140 -11.35 -1.20 -11.68
C SER A 140 -11.79 -1.44 -10.23
N TRP A 141 -11.87 -0.36 -9.46
CA TRP A 141 -12.45 -0.39 -8.11
C TRP A 141 -13.97 -0.32 -8.19
N LEU A 142 -14.64 -1.02 -7.27
CA LEU A 142 -16.08 -0.90 -7.10
C LEU A 142 -16.44 0.39 -6.39
N PRO A 143 -17.62 0.96 -6.66
CA PRO A 143 -18.19 1.99 -5.82
C PRO A 143 -18.44 1.44 -4.41
N PRO A 144 -18.39 2.30 -3.37
CA PRO A 144 -18.79 1.91 -2.03
C PRO A 144 -20.22 1.34 -2.01
N SER A 145 -20.49 0.35 -1.17
CA SER A 145 -21.79 -0.33 -1.06
C SER A 145 -22.98 0.62 -0.87
N SER A 146 -22.75 1.79 -0.24
CA SER A 146 -23.79 2.81 -0.01
C SER A 146 -24.30 3.51 -1.28
N ILE A 147 -23.54 3.47 -2.37
CA ILE A 147 -23.87 4.08 -3.68
C ILE A 147 -23.79 3.08 -4.84
N ALA A 148 -23.54 1.81 -4.54
CA ALA A 148 -23.50 0.74 -5.53
C ALA A 148 -24.90 0.45 -6.06
N ALA A 149 -25.00 0.19 -7.37
CA ALA A 149 -26.28 -0.20 -7.99
C ALA A 149 -26.67 -1.66 -7.68
N TYR A 150 -25.67 -2.49 -7.37
CA TYR A 150 -25.83 -3.92 -7.09
C TYR A 150 -25.26 -4.24 -5.72
N ASP A 151 -26.00 -5.01 -4.93
CA ASP A 151 -25.48 -5.55 -3.66
C ASP A 151 -24.72 -6.86 -3.97
N ILE A 152 -23.43 -6.85 -3.70
CA ILE A 152 -22.52 -7.97 -4.02
C ILE A 152 -22.30 -8.79 -2.75
N GLY A 153 -23.00 -9.91 -2.65
CA GLY A 153 -22.82 -10.89 -1.58
C GLY A 153 -21.46 -11.60 -1.64
N PHE A 154 -21.18 -12.41 -0.61
CA PHE A 154 -19.95 -13.21 -0.57
C PHE A 154 -19.85 -14.18 -1.76
N GLY A 155 -20.97 -14.85 -2.13
CA GLY A 155 -21.04 -15.76 -3.25
C GLY A 155 -20.77 -15.08 -4.59
N ASP A 156 -21.33 -13.87 -4.80
CA ASP A 156 -21.10 -13.09 -6.01
C ASP A 156 -19.67 -12.62 -6.13
N ALA A 157 -19.10 -12.12 -5.01
CA ALA A 157 -17.70 -11.73 -4.97
C ALA A 157 -16.76 -12.90 -5.31
N ALA A 158 -17.01 -14.07 -4.74
CA ALA A 158 -16.25 -15.28 -5.07
C ALA A 158 -16.42 -15.67 -6.54
N SER A 159 -17.66 -15.70 -7.06
CA SER A 159 -17.93 -16.02 -8.46
C SER A 159 -17.18 -15.06 -9.40
N VAL A 160 -17.27 -13.74 -9.18
CA VAL A 160 -16.57 -12.75 -10.03
C VAL A 160 -15.06 -12.94 -10.00
N ILE A 161 -14.47 -13.17 -8.81
CA ILE A 161 -13.02 -13.36 -8.66
C ILE A 161 -12.54 -14.60 -9.43
N PHE A 162 -13.29 -15.71 -9.39
CA PHE A 162 -12.86 -16.98 -9.99
C PHE A 162 -13.33 -17.19 -11.42
N THR A 163 -14.49 -16.67 -11.82
CA THR A 163 -15.11 -16.90 -13.13
C THR A 163 -15.21 -15.65 -14.01
N GLY A 164 -15.13 -14.45 -13.41
CA GLY A 164 -15.32 -13.17 -14.09
C GLY A 164 -16.77 -12.68 -14.14
N PHE A 165 -17.72 -13.47 -13.63
CA PHE A 165 -19.16 -13.14 -13.64
C PHE A 165 -19.79 -13.35 -12.26
N SER A 166 -20.80 -12.52 -11.92
CA SER A 166 -21.62 -12.74 -10.73
C SER A 166 -22.49 -13.99 -10.88
N LEU A 167 -23.13 -14.44 -9.81
CA LEU A 167 -24.10 -15.53 -9.87
C LEU A 167 -25.29 -15.22 -10.81
N ASP A 168 -25.66 -13.96 -10.91
CA ASP A 168 -26.70 -13.45 -11.82
C ASP A 168 -26.19 -13.22 -13.25
N GLY A 169 -24.91 -13.51 -13.55
CA GLY A 169 -24.32 -13.39 -14.88
C GLY A 169 -23.82 -12.00 -15.24
N TYR A 170 -23.77 -11.04 -14.30
CA TYR A 170 -23.21 -9.71 -14.56
C TYR A 170 -21.68 -9.76 -14.61
N SER A 171 -21.11 -9.13 -15.64
CA SER A 171 -19.66 -8.93 -15.75
C SER A 171 -19.15 -7.84 -14.82
N MET A 172 -17.84 -7.83 -14.53
CA MET A 172 -17.20 -6.77 -13.72
C MET A 172 -17.48 -5.36 -14.26
N LEU A 173 -17.57 -5.20 -15.60
CA LEU A 173 -17.85 -3.91 -16.21
C LEU A 173 -19.28 -3.44 -15.90
N GLN A 174 -20.26 -4.34 -15.95
CA GLN A 174 -21.64 -4.04 -15.61
C GLN A 174 -21.83 -3.72 -14.12
N LEU A 175 -21.12 -4.43 -13.24
CA LEU A 175 -21.13 -4.16 -11.80
C LEU A 175 -20.50 -2.80 -11.45
N LYS A 176 -19.55 -2.33 -12.27
CA LYS A 176 -18.89 -1.03 -12.10
C LYS A 176 -19.74 0.13 -12.66
N GLN A 177 -20.51 -0.10 -13.71
CA GLN A 177 -21.40 0.90 -14.30
C GLN A 177 -22.63 1.04 -13.40
N GLY A 178 -22.62 2.04 -12.52
CA GLY A 178 -23.81 2.42 -11.75
C GLY A 178 -24.92 2.98 -12.64
N VAL A 179 -26.09 3.22 -12.03
CA VAL A 179 -27.35 3.61 -12.68
C VAL A 179 -27.24 4.83 -13.61
N ASP A 180 -26.24 5.70 -13.45
CA ASP A 180 -26.12 6.96 -14.20
C ASP A 180 -25.05 6.97 -15.29
N GLY A 181 -24.51 5.80 -15.71
CA GLY A 181 -23.48 5.75 -16.77
C GLY A 181 -22.14 6.40 -16.40
N LEU A 182 -22.01 6.95 -15.21
CA LEU A 182 -20.76 7.46 -14.65
C LEU A 182 -19.95 6.27 -14.16
N THR A 183 -18.73 6.14 -14.67
CA THR A 183 -17.76 5.18 -14.13
C THR A 183 -17.48 5.59 -12.68
N MET A 184 -18.09 4.88 -11.72
CA MET A 184 -17.84 5.11 -10.29
C MET A 184 -16.47 4.54 -9.93
N ALA A 185 -15.46 5.29 -10.27
CA ALA A 185 -14.07 5.05 -9.93
C ALA A 185 -13.77 5.54 -8.50
N THR A 186 -12.56 5.34 -8.04
CA THR A 186 -12.10 5.97 -6.79
C THR A 186 -12.19 7.50 -6.90
N PRO A 187 -12.31 8.26 -5.80
CA PRO A 187 -12.35 9.73 -5.86
C PRO A 187 -11.18 10.34 -6.62
N LEU A 188 -9.97 9.75 -6.48
CA LEU A 188 -8.78 10.21 -7.21
C LEU A 188 -8.88 9.94 -8.72
N ASP A 189 -9.46 8.83 -9.13
CA ASP A 189 -9.66 8.48 -10.54
C ASP A 189 -10.75 9.37 -11.17
N THR A 190 -11.86 9.57 -10.47
CA THR A 190 -12.94 10.46 -10.89
C THR A 190 -12.44 11.89 -11.10
N LEU A 191 -11.65 12.40 -10.14
CA LEU A 191 -11.05 13.73 -10.28
C LEU A 191 -10.14 13.80 -11.50
N LYS A 192 -9.27 12.82 -11.67
CA LYS A 192 -8.32 12.79 -12.78
C LYS A 192 -9.02 12.72 -14.14
N THR A 193 -10.01 11.86 -14.25
CA THR A 193 -10.82 11.73 -15.48
C THR A 193 -11.58 13.01 -15.78
N GLY A 194 -12.23 13.62 -14.79
CA GLY A 194 -12.93 14.89 -14.97
C GLY A 194 -12.01 16.03 -15.41
N LEU A 195 -10.83 16.17 -14.79
CA LEU A 195 -9.84 17.17 -15.20
C LEU A 195 -9.30 16.93 -16.61
N THR A 196 -9.13 15.69 -17.05
CA THR A 196 -8.73 15.36 -18.44
C THR A 196 -9.83 15.62 -19.45
N GLN A 197 -11.10 15.59 -19.03
CA GLN A 197 -12.26 15.97 -19.84
C GLN A 197 -12.49 17.50 -19.91
N GLY A 198 -11.64 18.27 -19.22
CA GLY A 198 -11.72 19.74 -19.21
C GLY A 198 -12.65 20.33 -18.15
N LEU A 199 -13.17 19.50 -17.23
CA LEU A 199 -13.97 19.98 -16.09
C LEU A 199 -13.03 20.60 -15.04
N THR A 200 -13.54 21.57 -14.29
CA THR A 200 -12.83 22.13 -13.13
C THR A 200 -12.90 21.19 -11.93
N ALA A 201 -11.95 21.30 -11.02
CA ALA A 201 -11.96 20.50 -9.79
C ALA A 201 -13.23 20.73 -8.96
N SER A 202 -13.74 21.95 -8.94
CA SER A 202 -14.99 22.32 -8.25
C SER A 202 -16.21 21.65 -8.87
N GLU A 203 -16.30 21.55 -10.18
CA GLU A 203 -17.38 20.84 -10.90
C GLU A 203 -17.32 19.33 -10.61
N VAL A 204 -16.15 18.73 -10.71
CA VAL A 204 -15.95 17.29 -10.44
C VAL A 204 -16.29 16.95 -8.98
N MET A 205 -15.95 17.82 -8.03
CA MET A 205 -16.22 17.60 -6.60
C MET A 205 -17.70 17.66 -6.23
N THR A 206 -18.59 18.07 -7.12
CA THR A 206 -20.06 18.00 -6.89
C THR A 206 -20.60 16.56 -6.96
N HIS A 207 -19.84 15.62 -7.52
CA HIS A 207 -20.27 14.22 -7.57
C HIS A 207 -20.34 13.60 -6.17
N LYS A 208 -21.34 12.74 -5.95
CA LYS A 208 -21.58 12.05 -4.66
C LYS A 208 -20.36 11.28 -4.12
N VAL A 209 -19.48 10.81 -4.99
CA VAL A 209 -18.25 10.08 -4.60
C VAL A 209 -17.36 10.90 -3.67
N PHE A 210 -17.44 12.24 -3.71
CA PHE A 210 -16.61 13.14 -2.89
C PHE A 210 -17.25 13.53 -1.56
N GLU A 211 -18.41 13.00 -1.20
CA GLU A 211 -18.98 13.25 0.13
C GLU A 211 -18.00 12.83 1.23
N GLY A 212 -17.82 13.70 2.23
CA GLY A 212 -16.83 13.53 3.30
C GLY A 212 -15.46 14.15 2.97
N TRP A 213 -14.45 13.77 3.75
CA TRP A 213 -13.12 14.42 3.70
C TRP A 213 -12.21 13.86 2.59
N GLY A 214 -12.41 12.60 2.21
CA GLY A 214 -11.59 11.87 1.24
C GLY A 214 -12.41 11.02 0.28
N GLY A 215 -13.74 11.25 0.21
CA GLY A 215 -14.72 10.46 -0.53
C GLY A 215 -15.38 9.36 0.30
N ILE A 216 -16.58 8.95 -0.16
CA ILE A 216 -17.40 7.94 0.54
C ILE A 216 -16.60 6.65 0.70
N GLY A 217 -16.61 6.11 1.91
CA GLY A 217 -15.88 4.89 2.26
C GLY A 217 -14.37 5.09 2.44
N TRP A 218 -13.70 5.82 1.54
CA TRP A 218 -12.27 6.05 1.60
C TRP A 218 -11.82 6.84 2.84
N SER A 219 -12.61 7.81 3.28
CA SER A 219 -12.36 8.55 4.53
C SER A 219 -12.26 7.61 5.74
N TRP A 220 -13.19 6.66 5.85
CA TRP A 220 -13.24 5.69 6.95
C TRP A 220 -12.14 4.64 6.86
N VAL A 221 -11.83 4.17 5.65
CA VAL A 221 -10.71 3.24 5.42
C VAL A 221 -9.39 3.89 5.82
N ASN A 222 -9.13 5.12 5.38
CA ASN A 222 -7.91 5.84 5.77
C ASN A 222 -7.89 6.17 7.28
N LEU A 223 -9.03 6.49 7.88
CA LEU A 223 -9.13 6.66 9.33
C LEU A 223 -8.81 5.37 10.09
N GLY A 224 -9.29 4.23 9.61
CA GLY A 224 -8.95 2.91 10.16
C GLY A 224 -7.45 2.62 10.12
N TYR A 225 -6.79 2.89 8.97
CA TYR A 225 -5.34 2.73 8.86
C TYR A 225 -4.57 3.78 9.68
N LEU A 226 -5.08 5.00 9.82
CA LEU A 226 -4.50 5.99 10.73
C LEU A 226 -4.54 5.51 12.18
N LEU A 227 -5.66 4.99 12.66
CA LEU A 227 -5.77 4.42 14.01
C LEU A 227 -4.79 3.27 14.24
N GLY A 228 -4.71 2.34 13.27
CA GLY A 228 -3.70 1.28 13.29
C GLY A 228 -2.27 1.80 13.29
N GLY A 229 -1.98 2.83 12.48
CA GLY A 229 -0.67 3.48 12.44
C GLY A 229 -0.30 4.18 13.75
N LEU A 230 -1.24 4.88 14.40
CA LEU A 230 -1.05 5.48 15.71
C LEU A 230 -0.79 4.41 16.79
N PHE A 231 -1.49 3.28 16.73
CA PHE A 231 -1.21 2.13 17.60
C PHE A 231 0.23 1.62 17.43
N LEU A 232 0.73 1.49 16.19
CA LEU A 232 2.12 1.07 15.93
C LEU A 232 3.14 2.09 16.45
N LEU A 233 2.84 3.39 16.37
CA LEU A 233 3.67 4.44 16.96
C LEU A 233 3.69 4.34 18.49
N GLN A 234 2.55 4.14 19.13
CA GLN A 234 2.43 3.95 20.58
C GLN A 234 3.22 2.73 21.06
N GLN A 235 3.16 1.62 20.33
CA GLN A 235 3.92 0.41 20.61
C GLN A 235 5.40 0.50 20.20
N LYS A 236 5.85 1.64 19.66
CA LYS A 236 7.22 1.89 19.17
C LYS A 236 7.68 0.84 18.12
N VAL A 237 6.76 0.25 17.38
CA VAL A 237 7.04 -0.67 16.29
C VAL A 237 7.61 0.07 15.09
N ILE A 238 7.07 1.25 14.79
CA ILE A 238 7.51 2.12 13.69
C ILE A 238 8.04 3.46 14.23
N ASN A 239 8.88 4.12 13.41
CA ASN A 239 9.41 5.43 13.75
C ASN A 239 8.52 6.54 13.18
N TRP A 240 8.11 7.50 13.99
CA TRP A 240 7.23 8.60 13.62
C TRP A 240 7.75 9.50 12.50
N ARG A 241 9.08 9.55 12.28
CA ARG A 241 9.72 10.44 11.28
C ARG A 241 9.26 10.16 9.87
N ILE A 242 9.10 8.88 9.51
CA ILE A 242 8.68 8.51 8.15
C ILE A 242 7.22 8.93 7.90
N PRO A 243 6.21 8.47 8.68
CA PRO A 243 4.83 8.87 8.44
C PRO A 243 4.62 10.39 8.53
N ALA A 244 5.24 11.05 9.51
CA ALA A 244 5.12 12.49 9.65
C ALA A 244 5.72 13.25 8.44
N ALA A 245 6.86 12.80 7.92
CA ALA A 245 7.47 13.42 6.76
C ALA A 245 6.66 13.16 5.47
N VAL A 246 6.11 11.94 5.27
CA VAL A 246 5.23 11.62 4.14
C VAL A 246 3.98 12.49 4.15
N LEU A 247 3.25 12.49 5.26
CA LEU A 247 2.00 13.25 5.38
C LEU A 247 2.24 14.76 5.36
N GLY A 248 3.30 15.22 6.02
CA GLY A 248 3.65 16.64 6.05
C GLY A 248 4.06 17.18 4.67
N SER A 249 4.89 16.46 3.92
CA SER A 249 5.29 16.87 2.57
C SER A 249 4.15 16.79 1.57
N LEU A 250 3.29 15.76 1.68
CA LEU A 250 2.09 15.64 0.86
C LEU A 250 1.10 16.77 1.14
N LEU A 251 0.85 17.08 2.43
CA LEU A 251 0.01 18.20 2.86
C LEU A 251 0.57 19.53 2.33
N LEU A 252 1.86 19.79 2.49
CA LEU A 252 2.50 21.02 2.04
C LEU A 252 2.40 21.15 0.51
N ALA A 253 2.77 20.13 -0.24
CA ALA A 253 2.73 20.14 -1.70
C ALA A 253 1.31 20.30 -2.24
N SER A 254 0.33 19.59 -1.66
CA SER A 254 -1.08 19.71 -2.08
C SER A 254 -1.68 21.07 -1.71
N THR A 255 -1.31 21.65 -0.57
CA THR A 255 -1.75 23.00 -0.18
C THR A 255 -1.18 24.06 -1.13
N LEU A 256 0.12 23.99 -1.44
CA LEU A 256 0.74 24.92 -2.40
C LEU A 256 0.12 24.78 -3.79
N GLY A 257 -0.14 23.55 -4.24
CA GLY A 257 -0.80 23.30 -5.52
C GLY A 257 -2.23 23.83 -5.57
N TYR A 258 -2.99 23.63 -4.48
CA TYR A 258 -4.36 24.14 -4.35
C TYR A 258 -4.42 25.68 -4.34
N LEU A 259 -3.50 26.33 -3.65
CA LEU A 259 -3.41 27.81 -3.64
C LEU A 259 -2.99 28.38 -5.00
N ALA A 260 -2.12 27.67 -5.74
CA ALA A 260 -1.66 28.11 -7.05
C ALA A 260 -2.71 27.89 -8.15
N THR A 261 -3.44 26.79 -8.13
CA THR A 261 -4.40 26.38 -9.18
C THR A 261 -5.61 25.66 -8.58
N PRO A 262 -6.53 26.36 -7.89
CA PRO A 262 -7.65 25.71 -7.20
C PRO A 262 -8.58 24.93 -8.14
N ASP A 263 -8.78 25.43 -9.36
CA ASP A 263 -9.66 24.79 -10.36
C ASP A 263 -9.07 23.50 -10.99
N ALA A 264 -7.78 23.27 -10.79
CA ALA A 264 -7.07 22.14 -11.40
C ALA A 264 -6.47 21.17 -10.37
N THR A 265 -6.72 21.35 -9.06
CA THR A 265 -6.19 20.52 -7.99
C THR A 265 -7.23 20.16 -6.95
N ALA A 266 -7.11 18.92 -6.41
CA ALA A 266 -7.91 18.47 -5.28
C ALA A 266 -7.57 19.25 -4.01
N THR A 267 -8.52 19.25 -3.07
CA THR A 267 -8.26 19.76 -1.71
C THR A 267 -7.17 18.93 -1.01
N PRO A 268 -6.35 19.54 -0.14
CA PRO A 268 -5.33 18.81 0.61
C PRO A 268 -5.90 17.65 1.44
N MET A 269 -7.13 17.79 1.95
CA MET A 269 -7.81 16.73 2.70
C MET A 269 -8.12 15.51 1.82
N LEU A 270 -8.52 15.71 0.57
CA LEU A 270 -8.73 14.60 -0.37
C LEU A 270 -7.41 13.85 -0.60
N HIS A 271 -6.30 14.54 -0.76
CA HIS A 271 -4.99 13.89 -0.91
C HIS A 271 -4.59 13.05 0.30
N LEU A 272 -4.92 13.49 1.53
CA LEU A 272 -4.57 12.78 2.77
C LEU A 272 -5.49 11.59 3.06
N PHE A 273 -6.80 11.73 2.81
CA PHE A 273 -7.81 10.74 3.22
C PHE A 273 -8.40 9.94 2.05
N SER A 274 -7.81 10.01 0.86
CA SER A 274 -8.20 9.22 -0.30
C SER A 274 -7.08 8.30 -0.77
N GLY A 275 -7.46 7.20 -1.44
CA GLY A 275 -6.53 6.18 -1.91
C GLY A 275 -5.76 5.51 -0.77
N ALA A 276 -4.54 5.07 -1.06
CA ALA A 276 -3.70 4.31 -0.14
C ALA A 276 -2.82 5.19 0.77
N THR A 277 -3.17 6.46 1.03
CA THR A 277 -2.26 7.40 1.72
C THR A 277 -1.90 6.95 3.14
N MET A 278 -2.88 6.61 3.97
CA MET A 278 -2.60 6.19 5.35
C MET A 278 -2.00 4.78 5.43
N LEU A 279 -2.50 3.84 4.62
CA LEU A 279 -1.88 2.52 4.49
C LEU A 279 -0.42 2.65 4.06
N GLY A 280 -0.16 3.48 3.06
CA GLY A 280 1.17 3.71 2.53
C GLY A 280 2.13 4.37 3.52
N ALA A 281 1.69 5.44 4.20
CA ALA A 281 2.52 6.20 5.11
C ALA A 281 2.91 5.41 6.38
N PHE A 282 1.99 4.62 6.94
CA PHE A 282 2.20 3.93 8.21
C PHE A 282 2.66 2.48 8.08
N PHE A 283 2.28 1.76 7.02
CA PHE A 283 2.52 0.32 6.91
C PHE A 283 3.49 -0.04 5.78
N ILE A 284 3.53 0.74 4.70
CA ILE A 284 4.35 0.45 3.53
C ILE A 284 5.68 1.20 3.58
N ALA A 285 5.65 2.54 3.74
CA ALA A 285 6.86 3.36 3.77
C ALA A 285 7.74 3.12 5.02
N THR A 286 7.18 2.52 6.06
CA THR A 286 7.89 2.19 7.31
C THR A 286 8.50 0.79 7.31
N ASP A 287 8.53 0.10 6.16
CA ASP A 287 9.21 -1.21 6.05
C ASP A 287 10.66 -1.10 6.55
N PRO A 288 11.04 -1.88 7.58
CA PRO A 288 12.36 -1.73 8.21
C PRO A 288 13.52 -2.12 7.31
N VAL A 289 13.27 -2.85 6.22
CA VAL A 289 14.30 -3.37 5.31
C VAL A 289 14.59 -2.39 4.18
N SER A 290 13.56 -1.87 3.53
CA SER A 290 13.70 -1.03 2.33
C SER A 290 13.74 0.47 2.62
N ALA A 291 13.36 0.90 3.84
CA ALA A 291 13.38 2.31 4.25
C ALA A 291 14.76 2.78 4.74
N SER A 292 14.99 4.10 4.72
CA SER A 292 16.21 4.73 5.25
C SER A 292 16.43 4.43 6.74
N THR A 293 17.68 4.17 7.11
CA THR A 293 18.08 3.76 8.46
C THR A 293 18.42 4.94 9.38
N THR A 294 18.97 6.04 8.84
CA THR A 294 19.40 7.19 9.63
C THR A 294 18.22 8.08 10.06
N ALA A 295 18.36 8.77 11.19
CA ALA A 295 17.31 9.64 11.72
C ALA A 295 16.94 10.80 10.77
N LYS A 296 17.94 11.41 10.11
CA LYS A 296 17.74 12.45 9.10
C LYS A 296 17.29 11.86 7.78
N GLY A 297 17.85 10.70 7.40
CA GLY A 297 17.48 10.00 6.18
C GLY A 297 16.01 9.59 6.16
N ARG A 298 15.44 9.17 7.29
CA ARG A 298 14.01 8.87 7.43
C ARG A 298 13.10 10.06 7.11
N LEU A 299 13.51 11.28 7.53
CA LEU A 299 12.76 12.50 7.17
C LEU A 299 12.87 12.81 5.68
N VAL A 300 14.07 12.73 5.11
CA VAL A 300 14.29 12.97 3.68
C VAL A 300 13.55 11.93 2.83
N TYR A 301 13.66 10.66 3.20
CA TYR A 301 12.97 9.56 2.54
C TYR A 301 11.45 9.73 2.56
N GLY A 302 10.87 10.02 3.72
CA GLY A 302 9.45 10.25 3.86
C GLY A 302 8.98 11.50 3.08
N ALA A 303 9.74 12.58 3.15
CA ALA A 303 9.44 13.81 2.39
C ALA A 303 9.48 13.57 0.88
N LEU A 304 10.45 12.78 0.40
CA LEU A 304 10.54 12.39 -1.02
C LEU A 304 9.30 11.59 -1.45
N ILE A 305 8.85 10.63 -0.63
CA ILE A 305 7.63 9.85 -0.93
C ILE A 305 6.42 10.78 -1.04
N GLY A 306 6.15 11.64 -0.06
CA GLY A 306 4.97 12.50 -0.08
C GLY A 306 4.99 13.48 -1.25
N LEU A 307 6.14 14.03 -1.59
CA LEU A 307 6.31 14.87 -2.79
C LEU A 307 6.04 14.09 -4.07
N LEU A 308 6.62 12.89 -4.22
CA LEU A 308 6.40 12.04 -5.40
C LEU A 308 4.93 11.62 -5.52
N VAL A 309 4.26 11.28 -4.42
CA VAL A 309 2.83 10.97 -4.42
C VAL A 309 2.02 12.15 -4.98
N TYR A 310 2.30 13.38 -4.53
CA TYR A 310 1.64 14.56 -5.05
C TYR A 310 1.90 14.76 -6.55
N LEU A 311 3.17 14.71 -6.97
CA LEU A 311 3.56 14.92 -8.37
C LEU A 311 2.92 13.90 -9.32
N ILE A 312 2.92 12.61 -8.93
CA ILE A 312 2.36 11.56 -9.77
C ILE A 312 0.83 11.64 -9.79
N ARG A 313 0.18 11.95 -8.67
CA ARG A 313 -1.27 12.18 -8.65
C ARG A 313 -1.67 13.36 -9.51
N ARG A 314 -0.87 14.42 -9.54
CA ARG A 314 -1.16 15.65 -10.30
C ARG A 314 -0.85 15.50 -11.78
N PHE A 315 0.34 15.00 -12.12
CA PHE A 315 0.88 15.02 -13.49
C PHE A 315 1.01 13.62 -14.12
N GLY A 316 1.04 12.56 -13.31
CA GLY A 316 1.22 11.19 -13.80
C GLY A 316 -0.03 10.60 -14.45
N GLY A 317 0.09 9.44 -15.08
CA GLY A 317 -1.01 8.72 -15.75
C GLY A 317 -1.92 7.94 -14.78
N TYR A 318 -1.47 7.63 -13.58
CA TYR A 318 -2.21 6.78 -12.64
C TYR A 318 -2.91 7.59 -11.54
N PRO A 319 -4.11 7.16 -11.08
CA PRO A 319 -4.89 7.88 -10.07
C PRO A 319 -4.25 7.80 -8.68
N ASP A 320 -3.70 6.67 -8.29
CA ASP A 320 -2.92 6.52 -7.05
C ASP A 320 -1.46 6.16 -7.36
N ALA A 321 -0.57 6.85 -6.68
CA ALA A 321 0.86 6.87 -6.99
C ALA A 321 1.71 6.28 -5.89
N PHE A 322 1.10 5.84 -4.77
CA PHE A 322 1.86 5.54 -3.56
C PHE A 322 2.91 4.45 -3.79
N ALA A 323 2.55 3.41 -4.53
CA ALA A 323 3.47 2.30 -4.83
C ALA A 323 4.68 2.76 -5.66
N PHE A 324 4.48 3.55 -6.71
CA PHE A 324 5.58 4.11 -7.50
C PHE A 324 6.47 5.03 -6.66
N ALA A 325 5.87 5.90 -5.86
CA ALA A 325 6.61 6.82 -4.99
C ALA A 325 7.52 6.07 -4.01
N VAL A 326 7.02 5.00 -3.39
CA VAL A 326 7.80 4.16 -2.47
C VAL A 326 8.94 3.45 -3.21
N LEU A 327 8.70 2.84 -4.38
CA LEU A 327 9.74 2.16 -5.13
C LEU A 327 10.84 3.11 -5.61
N LEU A 328 10.47 4.30 -6.10
CA LEU A 328 11.43 5.34 -6.49
C LEU A 328 12.23 5.84 -5.28
N ALA A 329 11.57 6.04 -4.15
CA ALA A 329 12.26 6.42 -2.91
C ALA A 329 13.20 5.32 -2.40
N ASN A 330 12.82 4.04 -2.52
CA ASN A 330 13.68 2.91 -2.16
C ASN A 330 14.98 2.90 -2.98
N LEU A 331 14.93 3.24 -4.28
CA LEU A 331 16.12 3.40 -5.12
C LEU A 331 17.06 4.49 -4.58
N CYS A 332 16.51 5.53 -3.97
CA CYS A 332 17.28 6.64 -3.43
C CYS A 332 17.85 6.36 -2.02
N VAL A 333 17.41 5.30 -1.32
CA VAL A 333 17.82 5.01 0.06
C VAL A 333 19.33 4.90 0.23
N PRO A 334 20.10 4.19 -0.62
CA PRO A 334 21.56 4.11 -0.48
C PRO A 334 22.23 5.49 -0.54
N LEU A 335 21.76 6.37 -1.42
CA LEU A 335 22.23 7.75 -1.54
C LEU A 335 21.85 8.58 -0.30
N ILE A 336 20.58 8.51 0.11
CA ILE A 336 20.06 9.22 1.28
C ILE A 336 20.86 8.83 2.53
N ASP A 337 21.05 7.53 2.77
CA ASP A 337 21.77 7.03 3.94
C ASP A 337 23.25 7.41 3.89
N SER A 338 23.90 7.43 2.71
CA SER A 338 25.28 7.86 2.58
C SER A 338 25.48 9.33 2.93
N LEU A 339 24.56 10.20 2.49
CA LEU A 339 24.60 11.65 2.77
C LEU A 339 24.18 12.02 4.18
N THR A 340 23.40 11.18 4.85
CA THR A 340 22.84 11.45 6.18
C THR A 340 23.51 10.67 7.30
N ARG A 341 24.62 9.99 7.03
CA ARG A 341 25.38 9.24 8.05
C ARG A 341 25.77 10.14 9.23
N PRO A 342 25.56 9.71 10.46
CA PRO A 342 26.05 10.44 11.63
C PRO A 342 27.59 10.48 11.59
N LYS A 343 28.15 11.60 11.96
CA LYS A 343 29.61 11.74 12.04
C LYS A 343 30.18 10.84 13.12
N VAL A 344 31.18 10.06 12.79
CA VAL A 344 31.92 9.26 13.76
C VAL A 344 32.71 10.19 14.65
N TYR A 345 32.70 9.95 15.97
CA TYR A 345 33.47 10.72 16.94
C TYR A 345 34.96 10.69 16.53
N GLY A 346 35.60 11.86 16.43
CA GLY A 346 37.00 12.01 16.05
C GLY A 346 37.26 12.17 14.51
N ALA A 347 36.27 12.08 13.64
CA ALA A 347 36.46 12.34 12.22
C ALA A 347 36.61 13.86 11.94
N ARG A 348 37.77 14.27 11.42
CA ARG A 348 37.98 15.65 10.94
C ARG A 348 37.07 15.94 9.73
N ARG A 349 36.49 17.16 9.67
CA ARG A 349 35.86 17.68 8.46
C ARG A 349 36.88 17.72 7.32
N LYS A 350 36.64 16.98 6.24
CA LYS A 350 37.19 17.32 4.93
C LYS A 350 36.28 18.34 4.28
#